data_4f99708cb9e592653743a94dcbf486b5
#
_entry.id   4f99708cb9e592653743a94dcbf486b5
#
_cell.length_a   1.000
_cell.length_b   1.000
_cell.length_c   1.000
_cell.angle_alpha   90.00
_cell.angle_beta   90.00
_cell.angle_gamma   90.00
#
_symmetry.space_group_name_H-M   'P 1'
#
loop_
_entity.id
_entity.type
_entity.pdbx_description
1 polymer ?
#
loop_
_entity_poly.entity_id
_entity_poly.type
_entity_poly.pdbx_seq_one_letter_code
_entity_poly.pdbx_strand_id
1 'polypeptide(L)'
;MKRLSIFIVGIMMAVVAMSRTFDMKQLGADAKGIKSCTELINRTIEKAASEGGGTIYFPAGTYLTATIHMKSNITLYLESGAVLRFSDKFEDYLPFVTLRWEGTVMKSLSPLIYAHSADNVTISGRGTLDGNGLKWWLWEFDTRKVIKENGGKLPTLDKLQQMWVDANKDLEISDYYKPSLERRMFRPPFIQFY
;
A
#
# COMPACT_ATOMS: atom_id res chain seq x y z
N MET A 1 -2.42 23.86 66.71
CA MET A 1 -3.04 23.60 65.42
C MET A 1 -1.96 23.00 64.50
N LYS A 2 -1.99 21.68 64.31
CA LYS A 2 -1.01 20.98 63.50
C LYS A 2 -1.50 20.93 62.06
N ARG A 3 -0.74 21.54 61.12
CA ARG A 3 -1.02 21.46 59.69
C ARG A 3 -0.60 20.10 59.14
N LEU A 4 -1.56 19.31 58.76
CA LEU A 4 -1.37 18.03 58.12
C LEU A 4 -1.10 18.29 56.61
N SER A 5 0.14 18.18 56.17
CA SER A 5 0.52 18.27 54.77
C SER A 5 0.26 16.92 54.10
N ILE A 6 -0.77 16.87 53.27
CA ILE A 6 -1.06 15.69 52.45
C ILE A 6 -0.15 15.74 51.23
N PHE A 7 0.87 14.86 51.20
CA PHE A 7 1.65 14.57 49.99
C PHE A 7 0.83 13.66 49.11
N ILE A 8 0.29 14.19 48.04
CA ILE A 8 -0.26 13.38 46.94
C ILE A 8 0.91 12.92 46.08
N VAL A 9 1.36 11.68 46.32
CA VAL A 9 2.29 10.99 45.42
C VAL A 9 1.51 10.53 44.22
N GLY A 10 1.58 11.31 43.14
CA GLY A 10 1.07 10.92 41.81
C GLY A 10 1.92 9.76 41.29
N ILE A 11 1.38 8.55 41.36
CA ILE A 11 1.97 7.38 40.68
C ILE A 11 1.73 7.60 39.19
N MET A 12 2.74 8.12 38.49
CA MET A 12 2.79 8.20 37.05
C MET A 12 3.03 6.75 36.56
N MET A 13 1.94 6.00 36.26
CA MET A 13 2.06 4.73 35.57
C MET A 13 2.65 5.01 34.18
N ALA A 14 3.97 4.77 34.05
CA ALA A 14 4.59 4.67 32.76
C ALA A 14 4.01 3.42 32.08
N VAL A 15 3.07 3.62 31.17
CA VAL A 15 2.65 2.54 30.26
C VAL A 15 3.85 2.25 29.37
N VAL A 16 4.60 1.20 29.71
CA VAL A 16 5.63 0.67 28.81
C VAL A 16 4.87 0.13 27.60
N ALA A 17 4.85 0.89 26.54
CA ALA A 17 4.34 0.43 25.25
C ALA A 17 5.28 -0.69 24.75
N MET A 18 5.00 -1.93 25.10
CA MET A 18 5.68 -3.08 24.52
C MET A 18 5.21 -3.17 23.06
N SER A 19 6.09 -2.81 22.15
CA SER A 19 5.86 -3.04 20.72
C SER A 19 5.65 -4.54 20.49
N ARG A 20 4.42 -4.92 20.13
CA ARG A 20 4.09 -6.31 19.83
C ARG A 20 4.62 -6.68 18.47
N THR A 21 5.16 -7.89 18.34
CA THR A 21 5.60 -8.46 17.07
C THR A 21 4.61 -9.52 16.59
N PHE A 22 4.13 -9.36 15.38
CA PHE A 22 3.23 -10.26 14.70
C PHE A 22 4.00 -11.02 13.62
N ASP A 23 4.42 -12.24 13.93
CA ASP A 23 5.14 -13.10 12.98
C ASP A 23 4.16 -13.65 11.93
N MET A 24 4.29 -13.20 10.70
CA MET A 24 3.38 -13.54 9.64
C MET A 24 3.39 -15.03 9.30
N LYS A 25 4.55 -15.69 9.39
CA LYS A 25 4.66 -17.13 9.16
C LYS A 25 3.95 -17.93 10.24
N GLN A 26 4.09 -17.54 11.51
CA GLN A 26 3.38 -18.17 12.64
C GLN A 26 1.86 -17.92 12.55
N LEU A 27 1.44 -16.78 11.99
CA LEU A 27 0.03 -16.47 11.75
C LEU A 27 -0.55 -17.19 10.53
N GLY A 28 0.25 -17.99 9.82
CA GLY A 28 -0.21 -18.83 8.71
C GLY A 28 -0.04 -18.21 7.32
N ALA A 29 0.77 -17.15 7.17
CA ALA A 29 1.11 -16.64 5.86
C ALA A 29 1.90 -17.67 5.04
N ASP A 30 1.55 -17.82 3.76
CA ASP A 30 2.30 -18.69 2.84
C ASP A 30 3.65 -18.07 2.48
N ALA A 31 4.71 -18.61 3.06
CA ALA A 31 6.09 -18.17 2.83
C ALA A 31 6.72 -18.77 1.56
N LYS A 32 5.92 -19.46 0.70
CA LYS A 32 6.37 -20.04 -0.56
C LYS A 32 6.00 -19.19 -1.79
N GLY A 33 5.21 -18.12 -1.58
CA GLY A 33 4.78 -17.23 -2.65
C GLY A 33 3.74 -17.82 -3.60
N ILE A 34 2.96 -18.80 -3.15
CA ILE A 34 1.93 -19.47 -3.96
C ILE A 34 0.56 -18.89 -3.68
N LYS A 35 0.23 -18.72 -2.39
CA LYS A 35 -1.07 -18.18 -1.95
C LYS A 35 -0.93 -16.73 -1.56
N SER A 36 -1.91 -15.91 -1.94
CA SER A 36 -1.94 -14.51 -1.52
C SER A 36 -2.08 -14.39 0.00
N CYS A 37 -1.24 -13.55 0.58
CA CYS A 37 -1.26 -13.18 2.00
C CYS A 37 -1.92 -11.83 2.25
N THR A 38 -2.43 -11.14 1.23
CA THR A 38 -2.91 -9.76 1.31
C THR A 38 -3.92 -9.54 2.43
N GLU A 39 -4.95 -10.38 2.47
CA GLU A 39 -6.00 -10.25 3.49
C GLU A 39 -5.46 -10.48 4.91
N LEU A 40 -4.61 -11.50 5.09
CA LEU A 40 -4.01 -11.78 6.37
C LEU A 40 -3.11 -10.63 6.84
N ILE A 41 -2.28 -10.08 5.94
CA ILE A 41 -1.40 -8.95 6.24
C ILE A 41 -2.24 -7.74 6.68
N ASN A 42 -3.22 -7.32 5.89
CA ASN A 42 -4.02 -6.14 6.18
C ASN A 42 -4.83 -6.30 7.47
N ARG A 43 -5.44 -7.46 7.69
CA ARG A 43 -6.16 -7.77 8.94
C ARG A 43 -5.23 -7.76 10.15
N THR A 44 -3.99 -8.23 10.01
CA THR A 44 -2.99 -8.19 11.10
C THR A 44 -2.57 -6.76 11.40
N ILE A 45 -2.40 -5.91 10.36
CA ILE A 45 -2.11 -4.48 10.52
C ILE A 45 -3.26 -3.77 11.26
N GLU A 46 -4.50 -4.02 10.87
CA GLU A 46 -5.68 -3.44 11.54
C GLU A 46 -5.75 -3.84 13.01
N LYS A 47 -5.53 -5.13 13.30
CA LYS A 47 -5.47 -5.63 14.67
C LYS A 47 -4.34 -4.95 15.45
N ALA A 48 -3.13 -4.92 14.93
CA ALA A 48 -1.98 -4.30 15.58
C ALA A 48 -2.25 -2.81 15.86
N ALA A 49 -2.80 -2.07 14.90
CA ALA A 49 -3.14 -0.66 15.06
C ALA A 49 -4.21 -0.44 16.15
N SER A 50 -5.24 -1.29 16.23
CA SER A 50 -6.26 -1.22 17.26
C SER A 50 -5.74 -1.52 18.67
N GLU A 51 -4.60 -2.21 18.77
CA GLU A 51 -3.90 -2.56 20.02
C GLU A 51 -2.78 -1.54 20.37
N GLY A 52 -2.71 -0.40 19.64
CA GLY A 52 -1.75 0.69 19.90
C GLY A 52 -0.52 0.65 18.99
N GLY A 53 -0.41 -0.28 18.07
CA GLY A 53 0.69 -0.43 17.12
C GLY A 53 1.45 -1.72 17.26
N GLY A 54 2.47 -1.90 16.41
CA GLY A 54 3.32 -3.09 16.47
C GLY A 54 4.15 -3.32 15.23
N THR A 55 4.91 -4.39 15.26
CA THR A 55 5.77 -4.82 14.15
C THR A 55 5.14 -6.01 13.44
N ILE A 56 4.86 -5.84 12.16
CA ILE A 56 4.45 -6.90 11.26
C ILE A 56 5.74 -7.52 10.71
N TYR A 57 6.10 -8.68 11.23
CA TYR A 57 7.38 -9.30 10.98
C TYR A 57 7.28 -10.41 9.93
N PHE A 58 8.12 -10.31 8.92
CA PHE A 58 8.25 -11.31 7.86
C PHE A 58 9.57 -12.06 7.98
N PRO A 59 9.59 -13.29 8.48
CA PRO A 59 10.77 -14.15 8.40
C PRO A 59 11.18 -14.46 6.97
N ALA A 60 12.36 -15.05 6.78
CA ALA A 60 12.81 -15.50 5.45
C ALA A 60 11.76 -16.36 4.74
N GLY A 61 11.49 -16.04 3.47
CA GLY A 61 10.49 -16.68 2.61
C GLY A 61 9.94 -15.69 1.58
N THR A 62 9.14 -16.18 0.64
CA THR A 62 8.45 -15.34 -0.35
C THR A 62 6.97 -15.26 -0.01
N TYR A 63 6.45 -14.05 0.13
CA TYR A 63 5.05 -13.78 0.47
C TYR A 63 4.39 -13.04 -0.68
N LEU A 64 3.45 -13.69 -1.35
CA LEU A 64 2.66 -13.05 -2.40
C LEU A 64 1.61 -12.15 -1.77
N THR A 65 1.58 -10.90 -2.20
CA THR A 65 0.60 -9.91 -1.70
C THR A 65 0.17 -8.96 -2.80
N ALA A 66 -0.89 -8.22 -2.55
CA ALA A 66 -1.28 -7.02 -3.29
C ALA A 66 -1.10 -5.79 -2.38
N THR A 67 -2.03 -4.83 -2.41
CA THR A 67 -1.92 -3.62 -1.60
C THR A 67 -1.84 -3.91 -0.11
N ILE A 68 -0.84 -3.32 0.54
CA ILE A 68 -0.69 -3.28 1.99
C ILE A 68 -1.12 -1.91 2.48
N HIS A 69 -2.19 -1.87 3.28
CA HIS A 69 -2.71 -0.64 3.89
C HIS A 69 -2.07 -0.43 5.27
N MET A 70 -1.09 0.46 5.33
CA MET A 70 -0.43 0.82 6.58
C MET A 70 -1.34 1.68 7.46
N LYS A 71 -1.20 1.53 8.76
CA LYS A 71 -1.90 2.30 9.80
C LYS A 71 -0.88 2.96 10.72
N SER A 72 -1.35 3.87 11.56
CA SER A 72 -0.49 4.53 12.55
C SER A 72 0.18 3.54 13.48
N ASN A 73 1.42 3.84 13.86
CA ASN A 73 2.25 3.07 14.79
C ASN A 73 2.61 1.66 14.31
N ILE A 74 2.63 1.43 13.00
CA ILE A 74 2.96 0.14 12.40
C ILE A 74 4.37 0.16 11.79
N THR A 75 5.16 -0.85 12.15
CA THR A 75 6.42 -1.18 11.50
C THR A 75 6.23 -2.42 10.63
N LEU A 76 6.48 -2.31 9.34
CA LEU A 76 6.62 -3.45 8.43
C LEU A 76 8.10 -3.86 8.42
N TYR A 77 8.43 -5.00 9.00
CA TYR A 77 9.80 -5.47 9.11
C TYR A 77 10.04 -6.74 8.29
N LEU A 78 11.00 -6.65 7.37
CA LEU A 78 11.40 -7.76 6.52
C LEU A 78 12.76 -8.30 6.96
N GLU A 79 12.82 -9.53 7.42
CA GLU A 79 14.08 -10.20 7.77
C GLU A 79 14.93 -10.47 6.53
N SER A 80 16.22 -10.70 6.73
CA SER A 80 17.12 -11.15 5.64
C SER A 80 16.54 -12.41 4.98
N GLY A 81 16.41 -12.38 3.63
CA GLY A 81 15.78 -13.45 2.88
C GLY A 81 14.25 -13.43 2.85
N ALA A 82 13.60 -12.46 3.47
CA ALA A 82 12.18 -12.22 3.24
C ALA A 82 11.96 -11.46 1.94
N VAL A 83 10.99 -11.87 1.13
CA VAL A 83 10.58 -11.22 -0.10
C VAL A 83 9.07 -10.99 -0.06
N LEU A 84 8.64 -9.75 -0.04
CA LEU A 84 7.26 -9.38 -0.35
C LEU A 84 7.15 -9.20 -1.85
N ARG A 85 6.54 -10.17 -2.54
CA ARG A 85 6.28 -10.11 -3.96
C ARG A 85 4.88 -9.64 -4.23
N PHE A 86 4.76 -8.54 -4.93
CA PHE A 86 3.47 -7.96 -5.26
C PHE A 86 2.83 -8.63 -6.48
N SER A 87 1.51 -8.73 -6.46
CA SER A 87 0.72 -9.31 -7.55
C SER A 87 0.91 -8.52 -8.85
N ASP A 88 0.94 -9.22 -9.97
CA ASP A 88 0.93 -8.62 -11.32
C ASP A 88 -0.47 -8.54 -11.93
N LYS A 89 -1.53 -8.79 -11.13
CA LYS A 89 -2.93 -8.69 -11.55
C LYS A 89 -3.48 -7.34 -11.18
N PHE A 90 -4.01 -6.63 -12.15
CA PHE A 90 -4.52 -5.28 -11.99
C PHE A 90 -5.69 -5.22 -11.01
N GLU A 91 -6.55 -6.23 -11.06
CA GLU A 91 -7.76 -6.36 -10.23
C GLU A 91 -7.45 -6.46 -8.74
N ASP A 92 -6.28 -6.96 -8.38
CA ASP A 92 -5.86 -7.10 -6.98
C ASP A 92 -5.57 -5.73 -6.30
N TYR A 93 -5.57 -4.64 -7.09
CA TYR A 93 -5.36 -3.27 -6.62
C TYR A 93 -6.63 -2.41 -6.61
N LEU A 94 -7.78 -3.05 -6.77
CA LEU A 94 -9.09 -2.43 -6.60
C LEU A 94 -9.58 -2.56 -5.14
N PRO A 95 -10.47 -1.67 -4.69
CA PRO A 95 -11.06 -0.55 -5.43
C PRO A 95 -10.05 0.59 -5.66
N PHE A 96 -10.36 1.48 -6.60
CA PHE A 96 -9.57 2.70 -6.77
C PHE A 96 -9.57 3.52 -5.49
N VAL A 97 -8.38 4.04 -5.15
CA VAL A 97 -8.19 4.94 -4.01
C VAL A 97 -7.86 6.36 -4.51
N THR A 98 -8.11 7.34 -3.69
CA THR A 98 -7.64 8.70 -3.95
C THR A 98 -6.15 8.75 -3.71
N LEU A 99 -5.40 9.18 -4.71
CA LEU A 99 -3.96 9.32 -4.63
C LEU A 99 -3.51 10.58 -5.40
N ARG A 100 -2.23 10.94 -5.23
CA ARG A 100 -1.61 12.02 -5.96
C ARG A 100 -0.64 11.46 -6.99
N TRP A 101 -0.92 11.71 -8.26
CA TRP A 101 -0.06 11.34 -9.37
C TRP A 101 0.53 12.59 -10.02
N GLU A 102 1.85 12.72 -10.02
CA GLU A 102 2.57 13.86 -10.62
C GLU A 102 1.94 15.23 -10.31
N GLY A 103 1.48 15.41 -9.08
CA GLY A 103 0.86 16.65 -8.63
C GLY A 103 -0.67 16.70 -8.74
N THR A 104 -1.30 15.80 -9.47
CA THR A 104 -2.75 15.74 -9.64
C THR A 104 -3.38 14.74 -8.68
N VAL A 105 -4.41 15.16 -7.95
CA VAL A 105 -5.21 14.28 -7.10
C VAL A 105 -6.23 13.57 -7.98
N MET A 106 -6.24 12.25 -7.93
CA MET A 106 -7.15 11.43 -8.74
C MET A 106 -7.49 10.10 -8.09
N LYS A 107 -8.45 9.40 -8.65
CA LYS A 107 -8.75 8.01 -8.32
C LYS A 107 -7.94 7.08 -9.21
N SER A 108 -7.20 6.13 -8.62
CA SER A 108 -6.41 5.16 -9.37
C SER A 108 -6.21 3.88 -8.59
N LEU A 109 -5.54 2.89 -9.21
CA LEU A 109 -5.15 1.65 -8.55
C LEU A 109 -4.39 1.95 -7.26
N SER A 110 -4.73 1.23 -6.20
CA SER A 110 -4.09 1.43 -4.91
C SER A 110 -2.58 1.21 -5.01
N PRO A 111 -1.74 2.04 -4.36
CA PRO A 111 -0.31 1.79 -4.25
C PRO A 111 -0.02 0.40 -3.67
N LEU A 112 1.15 -0.15 -3.96
CA LEU A 112 1.57 -1.43 -3.40
C LEU A 112 1.64 -1.36 -1.87
N ILE A 113 2.24 -0.30 -1.34
CA ILE A 113 2.19 0.04 0.09
C ILE A 113 1.60 1.44 0.21
N TYR A 114 0.50 1.53 0.92
CA TYR A 114 -0.31 2.73 1.01
C TYR A 114 -0.57 3.10 2.47
N ALA A 115 -0.36 4.36 2.80
CA ALA A 115 -0.79 4.95 4.06
C ALA A 115 -1.52 6.28 3.78
N HIS A 116 -2.67 6.45 4.40
CA HIS A 116 -3.45 7.68 4.32
C HIS A 116 -3.78 8.15 5.73
N SER A 117 -3.40 9.39 6.06
CA SER A 117 -3.62 9.99 7.40
C SER A 117 -3.13 9.06 8.52
N ALA A 118 -1.91 8.53 8.38
CA ALA A 118 -1.30 7.64 9.35
C ALA A 118 0.05 8.19 9.83
N ASP A 119 0.24 8.19 11.14
CA ASP A 119 1.45 8.66 11.81
C ASP A 119 2.34 7.50 12.22
N ASN A 120 3.67 7.76 12.33
CA ASN A 120 4.63 6.79 12.83
C ASN A 120 4.60 5.45 12.07
N VAL A 121 4.69 5.54 10.73
CA VAL A 121 4.71 4.39 9.82
C VAL A 121 6.16 4.10 9.42
N THR A 122 6.58 2.85 9.57
CA THR A 122 7.96 2.43 9.28
C THR A 122 7.98 1.21 8.37
N ILE A 123 8.88 1.22 7.40
CA ILE A 123 9.30 0.05 6.63
C ILE A 123 10.78 -0.15 6.89
N SER A 124 11.18 -1.34 7.35
CA SER A 124 12.57 -1.61 7.74
C SER A 124 12.96 -3.06 7.54
N GLY A 125 14.24 -3.35 7.82
CA GLY A 125 14.80 -4.69 7.68
C GLY A 125 15.75 -4.82 6.50
N ARG A 126 16.12 -6.07 6.16
CA ARG A 126 17.09 -6.41 5.11
C ARG A 126 16.48 -7.28 4.00
N GLY A 127 15.16 -7.44 4.02
CA GLY A 127 14.43 -8.18 2.98
C GLY A 127 14.22 -7.36 1.72
N THR A 128 13.41 -7.89 0.83
CA THR A 128 13.15 -7.32 -0.50
C THR A 128 11.67 -7.01 -0.67
N LEU A 129 11.38 -5.84 -1.21
CA LEU A 129 10.08 -5.51 -1.79
C LEU A 129 10.18 -5.71 -3.30
N ASP A 130 9.52 -6.74 -3.82
CA ASP A 130 9.51 -7.08 -5.25
C ASP A 130 8.20 -6.62 -5.88
N GLY A 131 8.23 -5.49 -6.57
CA GLY A 131 7.06 -4.91 -7.24
C GLY A 131 6.54 -5.72 -8.43
N ASN A 132 7.25 -6.78 -8.84
CA ASN A 132 6.87 -7.69 -9.93
C ASN A 132 6.40 -6.95 -11.20
N GLY A 133 7.17 -5.95 -11.62
CA GLY A 133 6.75 -4.91 -12.55
C GLY A 133 6.72 -5.28 -14.04
N LEU A 134 7.19 -6.48 -14.43
CA LEU A 134 7.38 -6.83 -15.84
C LEU A 134 6.09 -6.75 -16.65
N LYS A 135 5.00 -7.32 -16.15
CA LYS A 135 3.69 -7.29 -16.82
C LYS A 135 3.15 -5.88 -17.01
N TRP A 136 3.37 -5.00 -16.03
CA TRP A 136 3.01 -3.59 -16.09
C TRP A 136 3.79 -2.85 -17.18
N TRP A 137 5.09 -3.16 -17.35
CA TRP A 137 5.93 -2.60 -18.39
C TRP A 137 5.50 -3.07 -19.77
N LEU A 138 5.29 -4.36 -19.96
CA LEU A 138 4.85 -4.93 -21.23
C LEU A 138 3.52 -4.31 -21.66
N TRP A 139 2.57 -4.22 -20.74
CA TRP A 139 1.29 -3.60 -21.00
C TRP A 139 1.42 -2.10 -21.42
N GLU A 140 2.28 -1.34 -20.75
CA GLU A 140 2.54 0.06 -21.08
C GLU A 140 3.17 0.20 -22.49
N PHE A 141 4.12 -0.66 -22.84
CA PHE A 141 4.74 -0.64 -24.18
C PHE A 141 3.73 -1.00 -25.27
N ASP A 142 2.94 -2.04 -25.07
CA ASP A 142 1.91 -2.46 -26.03
C ASP A 142 0.87 -1.36 -26.20
N THR A 143 0.43 -0.73 -25.12
CA THR A 143 -0.52 0.38 -25.17
C THR A 143 0.04 1.57 -25.94
N ARG A 144 1.29 1.96 -25.70
CA ARG A 144 1.95 3.06 -26.43
C ARG A 144 2.07 2.77 -27.92
N LYS A 145 2.37 1.52 -28.28
CA LYS A 145 2.44 1.08 -29.67
C LYS A 145 1.08 1.25 -30.36
N VAL A 146 0.02 0.71 -29.74
CA VAL A 146 -1.36 0.84 -30.26
C VAL A 146 -1.76 2.30 -30.43
N ILE A 147 -1.47 3.16 -29.45
CA ILE A 147 -1.77 4.60 -29.54
C ILE A 147 -1.04 5.23 -30.72
N LYS A 148 0.26 4.93 -30.89
CA LYS A 148 1.06 5.47 -31.99
C LYS A 148 0.52 5.04 -33.35
N GLU A 149 0.12 3.79 -33.52
CA GLU A 149 -0.43 3.23 -34.76
C GLU A 149 -1.83 3.77 -35.09
N ASN A 150 -2.56 4.25 -34.09
CA ASN A 150 -3.93 4.79 -34.24
C ASN A 150 -4.00 6.33 -34.12
N GLY A 151 -2.97 7.04 -34.58
CA GLY A 151 -3.01 8.50 -34.67
C GLY A 151 -3.05 9.22 -33.32
N GLY A 152 -2.49 8.61 -32.27
CA GLY A 152 -2.38 9.21 -30.95
C GLY A 152 -3.51 8.88 -29.98
N LYS A 153 -4.45 8.01 -30.33
CA LYS A 153 -5.59 7.64 -29.49
C LYS A 153 -5.70 6.13 -29.26
N LEU A 154 -6.20 5.71 -28.12
CA LEU A 154 -6.66 4.34 -27.92
C LEU A 154 -7.98 4.13 -28.67
N PRO A 155 -8.06 3.12 -29.56
CA PRO A 155 -9.28 2.89 -30.35
C PRO A 155 -10.44 2.40 -29.48
N THR A 156 -10.14 1.62 -28.44
CA THR A 156 -11.11 1.06 -27.50
C THR A 156 -10.54 1.05 -26.10
N LEU A 157 -11.39 1.10 -25.09
CA LEU A 157 -11.04 0.92 -23.68
C LEU A 157 -11.37 -0.50 -23.25
N ASP A 158 -10.48 -1.12 -22.50
CA ASP A 158 -10.85 -2.30 -21.74
C ASP A 158 -11.73 -1.91 -20.54
N LYS A 159 -12.26 -2.92 -19.85
CA LYS A 159 -13.15 -2.73 -18.71
C LYS A 159 -12.51 -1.91 -17.58
N LEU A 160 -11.25 -2.18 -17.27
CA LEU A 160 -10.55 -1.49 -16.18
C LEU A 160 -10.26 -0.02 -16.54
N GLN A 161 -9.86 0.23 -17.77
CA GLN A 161 -9.66 1.57 -18.30
C GLN A 161 -10.97 2.37 -18.26
N GLN A 162 -12.09 1.76 -18.64
CA GLN A 162 -13.39 2.42 -18.57
C GLN A 162 -13.78 2.73 -17.11
N MET A 163 -13.62 1.80 -16.20
CA MET A 163 -13.86 2.03 -14.77
C MET A 163 -13.02 3.20 -14.24
N TRP A 164 -11.76 3.30 -14.67
CA TRP A 164 -10.90 4.40 -14.26
C TRP A 164 -11.38 5.76 -14.80
N VAL A 165 -11.79 5.81 -16.07
CA VAL A 165 -12.37 7.02 -16.67
C VAL A 165 -13.62 7.45 -15.93
N ASP A 166 -14.53 6.51 -15.65
CA ASP A 166 -15.78 6.78 -14.95
C ASP A 166 -15.54 7.29 -13.51
N ALA A 167 -14.53 6.75 -12.84
CA ALA A 167 -14.15 7.16 -11.48
C ALA A 167 -13.55 8.59 -11.44
N ASN A 168 -13.05 9.10 -12.56
CA ASN A 168 -12.36 10.39 -12.67
C ASN A 168 -13.08 11.40 -13.58
N LYS A 169 -14.31 11.13 -14.01
CA LYS A 169 -15.05 11.97 -14.98
C LYS A 169 -15.27 13.43 -14.54
N ASP A 170 -15.31 13.65 -13.21
CA ASP A 170 -15.56 14.96 -12.61
C ASP A 170 -14.26 15.69 -12.20
N LEU A 171 -13.10 15.13 -12.52
CA LEU A 171 -11.82 15.77 -12.22
C LEU A 171 -11.49 16.82 -13.29
N GLU A 172 -11.27 18.04 -12.83
CA GLU A 172 -10.58 19.07 -13.63
C GLU A 172 -9.10 18.69 -13.75
N ILE A 173 -8.76 17.97 -14.79
CA ILE A 173 -7.38 17.62 -15.07
C ILE A 173 -6.78 18.66 -15.99
N SER A 174 -5.63 19.22 -15.60
CA SER A 174 -4.94 20.19 -16.43
C SER A 174 -4.66 19.63 -17.82
N ASP A 175 -4.65 20.49 -18.83
CA ASP A 175 -4.38 20.10 -20.24
C ASP A 175 -3.06 19.36 -20.41
N TYR A 176 -2.10 19.58 -19.50
CA TYR A 176 -0.83 18.87 -19.46
C TYR A 176 -1.01 17.36 -19.24
N TYR A 177 -1.97 16.95 -18.40
CA TYR A 177 -2.20 15.53 -18.07
C TYR A 177 -3.30 14.87 -18.92
N LYS A 178 -4.08 15.64 -19.70
CA LYS A 178 -5.09 15.07 -20.59
C LYS A 178 -4.55 13.98 -21.52
N PRO A 179 -3.35 14.12 -22.13
CA PRO A 179 -2.76 13.05 -22.94
C PRO A 179 -2.45 11.78 -22.11
N SER A 180 -2.09 11.93 -20.84
CA SER A 180 -1.86 10.77 -19.95
C SER A 180 -3.17 10.10 -19.59
N LEU A 181 -4.26 10.85 -19.44
CA LEU A 181 -5.61 10.34 -19.29
C LEU A 181 -6.10 9.58 -20.51
N GLU A 182 -5.81 10.08 -21.71
CA GLU A 182 -6.12 9.40 -22.94
C GLU A 182 -5.31 8.13 -23.15
N ARG A 183 -4.14 8.01 -22.52
CA ARG A 183 -3.30 6.80 -22.47
C ARG A 183 -3.74 5.78 -21.44
N ARG A 184 -4.45 6.22 -20.40
CA ARG A 184 -5.36 5.48 -19.53
C ARG A 184 -4.86 4.26 -18.82
N MET A 185 -3.62 4.26 -18.37
CA MET A 185 -3.29 3.44 -17.22
C MET A 185 -2.15 3.99 -16.42
N PHE A 186 -2.41 4.08 -15.15
CA PHE A 186 -1.38 4.40 -14.19
C PHE A 186 -1.02 3.10 -13.49
N ARG A 187 0.24 2.73 -13.62
CA ARG A 187 0.80 1.69 -12.76
C ARG A 187 0.59 2.12 -11.31
N PRO A 188 0.24 1.20 -10.40
CA PRO A 188 0.13 1.57 -9.00
C PRO A 188 1.47 2.14 -8.52
N PRO A 189 1.50 3.23 -7.74
CA PRO A 189 2.71 3.69 -7.08
C PRO A 189 3.27 2.59 -6.19
N PHE A 190 4.59 2.50 -6.09
CA PHE A 190 5.22 1.48 -5.26
C PHE A 190 4.94 1.71 -3.78
N ILE A 191 5.24 2.91 -3.29
CA ILE A 191 4.95 3.33 -1.91
C ILE A 191 4.38 4.74 -1.98
N GLN A 192 3.25 4.95 -1.33
CA GLN A 192 2.67 6.28 -1.20
C GLN A 192 2.07 6.48 0.18
N PHE A 193 2.59 7.47 0.87
CA PHE A 193 2.08 7.98 2.13
C PHE A 193 1.45 9.35 1.87
N TYR A 194 0.20 9.52 2.34
CA TYR A 194 -0.64 10.67 2.02
C TYR A 194 -1.35 11.20 3.27
#